data_328f0900b8f9325a0ee05346dcc7a97d
#
_entry.id   328f0900b8f9325a0ee05346dcc7a97d
#
_cell.length_a   1.000
_cell.length_b   1.000
_cell.length_c   1.000
_cell.angle_alpha   90.00
_cell.angle_beta   90.00
_cell.angle_gamma   90.00
#
_symmetry.space_group_name_H-M   'P 1'
#
loop_
_entity.id
_entity.type
_entity.pdbx_description
1 polymer ?
#
loop_
_entity_poly.entity_id
_entity_poly.type
_entity_poly.pdbx_seq_one_letter_code
_entity_poly.pdbx_strand_id
1 'polypeptide(L)'
;MIDINLKNETYICPFCGKEQAFRYSNDKFYIGYHLKYPDRDPSTDREIFVLKCNNQNCQKVSITSFCDDKQFDIEPEFTCKKYPSYIPEQIRNDYEEAVSIIDKSPKASATLFRRCLQGMIRDFWDIKAKTLYAEITSLKDKVPTSQWKAIDGLRNLGNIGAHMEKDINLIIDIDPQEAIKLQKLVELLIEKWYIARHDEEEIYKAIVDCSNEKEGQRKVNETRD
;
A
#
# COMPACT_ATOMS: atom_id res chain seq x y z
N MET A 1 -3.17 -9.64 -1.79
CA MET A 1 -3.88 -10.93 -1.59
C MET A 1 -4.93 -10.69 -0.54
N ILE A 2 -6.17 -11.14 -0.77
CA ILE A 2 -7.26 -11.02 0.21
C ILE A 2 -6.92 -11.95 1.39
N ASP A 3 -6.94 -11.40 2.61
CA ASP A 3 -6.63 -12.19 3.81
C ASP A 3 -7.87 -12.97 4.24
N ILE A 4 -7.84 -14.29 4.07
CA ILE A 4 -8.94 -15.22 4.38
C ILE A 4 -8.48 -16.26 5.38
N ASN A 5 -9.23 -16.39 6.46
CA ASN A 5 -9.05 -17.44 7.45
C ASN A 5 -10.17 -18.48 7.32
N LEU A 6 -9.89 -19.56 6.60
CA LEU A 6 -10.86 -20.63 6.37
C LEU A 6 -11.25 -21.39 7.65
N LYS A 7 -10.37 -21.44 8.67
CA LYS A 7 -10.68 -22.11 9.95
C LYS A 7 -11.69 -21.35 10.78
N ASN A 8 -11.60 -20.03 10.77
CA ASN A 8 -12.47 -19.15 11.56
C ASN A 8 -13.63 -18.59 10.75
N GLU A 9 -13.72 -18.94 9.46
CA GLU A 9 -14.70 -18.41 8.52
C GLU A 9 -14.72 -16.86 8.50
N THR A 10 -13.52 -16.24 8.52
CA THR A 10 -13.37 -14.78 8.48
C THR A 10 -12.46 -14.33 7.34
N TYR A 11 -12.62 -13.10 6.90
CA TYR A 11 -11.73 -12.44 5.95
C TYR A 11 -11.60 -10.95 6.28
N ILE A 12 -10.48 -10.35 5.87
CA ILE A 12 -10.30 -8.91 5.92
C ILE A 12 -10.75 -8.30 4.60
N CYS A 13 -11.75 -7.43 4.64
CA CYS A 13 -12.24 -6.75 3.44
C CYS A 13 -11.13 -5.91 2.79
N PRO A 14 -10.74 -6.19 1.53
CA PRO A 14 -9.63 -5.48 0.88
C PRO A 14 -9.91 -4.00 0.60
N PHE A 15 -11.19 -3.59 0.67
CA PHE A 15 -11.60 -2.22 0.38
C PHE A 15 -11.68 -1.32 1.61
N CYS A 16 -12.00 -1.86 2.79
CA CYS A 16 -12.18 -1.06 4.01
C CYS A 16 -11.38 -1.55 5.21
N GLY A 17 -10.61 -2.63 5.07
CA GLY A 17 -9.74 -3.19 6.11
C GLY A 17 -10.46 -3.82 7.32
N LYS A 18 -11.79 -3.91 7.31
CA LYS A 18 -12.54 -4.50 8.44
C LYS A 18 -12.62 -6.01 8.31
N GLU A 19 -12.40 -6.70 9.42
CA GLU A 19 -12.65 -8.14 9.50
C GLU A 19 -14.14 -8.44 9.39
N GLN A 20 -14.47 -9.47 8.60
CA GLN A 20 -15.82 -9.91 8.30
C GLN A 20 -15.92 -11.42 8.50
N ALA A 21 -17.03 -11.87 9.08
CA ALA A 21 -17.38 -13.28 9.04
C ALA A 21 -18.08 -13.61 7.70
N PHE A 22 -17.84 -14.80 7.18
CA PHE A 22 -18.55 -15.34 6.03
C PHE A 22 -19.12 -16.72 6.37
N ARG A 23 -20.12 -17.13 5.64
CA ARG A 23 -20.68 -18.49 5.73
C ARG A 23 -20.60 -19.13 4.36
N TYR A 24 -20.23 -20.40 4.32
CA TYR A 24 -20.33 -21.18 3.10
C TYR A 24 -21.79 -21.28 2.67
N SER A 25 -22.09 -20.84 1.46
CA SER A 25 -23.32 -21.28 0.76
C SER A 25 -22.96 -22.54 -0.02
N ASN A 26 -23.77 -23.59 0.15
CA ASN A 26 -23.59 -24.83 -0.63
C ASN A 26 -24.03 -24.68 -2.09
N ASP A 27 -24.39 -23.47 -2.53
CA ASP A 27 -24.73 -23.17 -3.91
C ASP A 27 -23.46 -23.20 -4.76
N LYS A 28 -23.26 -24.32 -5.45
CA LYS A 28 -22.16 -24.47 -6.39
C LYS A 28 -22.46 -23.64 -7.64
N PHE A 29 -21.83 -22.47 -7.76
CA PHE A 29 -21.82 -21.71 -9.01
C PHE A 29 -20.85 -22.38 -9.99
N TYR A 30 -21.38 -23.03 -11.01
CA TYR A 30 -20.59 -23.47 -12.15
C TYR A 30 -20.43 -22.31 -13.13
N ILE A 31 -19.34 -21.56 -13.04
CA ILE A 31 -18.97 -20.59 -14.06
C ILE A 31 -18.13 -21.33 -15.09
N GLY A 32 -18.72 -21.74 -16.21
CA GLY A 32 -17.97 -22.28 -17.33
C GLY A 32 -18.78 -23.22 -18.19
N TYR A 33 -18.48 -23.26 -19.47
CA TYR A 33 -18.93 -24.29 -20.39
C TYR A 33 -18.45 -25.66 -19.87
N HIS A 34 -19.37 -26.56 -19.58
CA HIS A 34 -19.08 -27.96 -19.38
C HIS A 34 -18.58 -28.56 -20.71
N LEU A 35 -17.29 -28.46 -20.97
CA LEU A 35 -16.65 -29.45 -21.81
C LEU A 35 -16.65 -30.73 -20.99
N LYS A 36 -17.47 -31.71 -21.36
CA LYS A 36 -17.41 -33.06 -20.84
C LYS A 36 -16.09 -33.69 -21.30
N TYR A 37 -15.04 -33.50 -20.46
CA TYR A 37 -13.84 -34.33 -20.59
C TYR A 37 -14.05 -35.56 -19.70
N PRO A 38 -13.98 -36.78 -20.24
CA PRO A 38 -14.15 -38.02 -19.47
C PRO A 38 -13.03 -38.25 -18.45
N ASP A 39 -11.89 -37.59 -18.61
CA ASP A 39 -10.71 -37.74 -17.73
C ASP A 39 -10.43 -36.40 -17.01
N ARG A 40 -11.33 -35.97 -16.14
CA ARG A 40 -11.15 -34.76 -15.33
C ARG A 40 -10.13 -35.05 -14.23
N ASP A 41 -8.99 -34.37 -14.27
CA ASP A 41 -8.03 -34.33 -13.18
C ASP A 41 -8.60 -33.49 -12.03
N PRO A 42 -8.85 -34.05 -10.83
CA PRO A 42 -9.35 -33.28 -9.68
C PRO A 42 -8.41 -32.13 -9.27
N SER A 43 -7.13 -32.19 -9.61
CA SER A 43 -6.15 -31.12 -9.32
C SER A 43 -6.44 -29.82 -10.05
N THR A 44 -7.35 -29.81 -11.02
CA THR A 44 -7.79 -28.61 -11.74
C THR A 44 -9.02 -27.94 -11.14
N ASP A 45 -9.61 -28.53 -10.09
CA ASP A 45 -10.77 -27.95 -9.43
C ASP A 45 -10.41 -26.64 -8.72
N ARG A 46 -11.23 -25.62 -8.94
CA ARG A 46 -11.05 -24.32 -8.31
C ARG A 46 -12.21 -24.00 -7.41
N GLU A 47 -11.92 -23.61 -6.19
CA GLU A 47 -12.90 -23.01 -5.30
C GLU A 47 -12.92 -21.50 -5.51
N ILE A 48 -14.11 -20.94 -5.70
CA ILE A 48 -14.29 -19.50 -5.87
C ILE A 48 -15.09 -18.96 -4.70
N PHE A 49 -14.51 -17.98 -4.01
CA PHE A 49 -15.16 -17.25 -2.93
C PHE A 49 -15.63 -15.90 -3.42
N VAL A 50 -16.94 -15.64 -3.28
CA VAL A 50 -17.55 -14.34 -3.52
C VAL A 50 -17.92 -13.76 -2.15
N LEU A 51 -17.19 -12.75 -1.71
CA LEU A 51 -17.26 -12.21 -0.36
C LEU A 51 -17.84 -10.79 -0.40
N LYS A 52 -19.03 -10.60 0.17
CA LYS A 52 -19.65 -9.28 0.28
C LYS A 52 -19.34 -8.66 1.65
N CYS A 53 -18.80 -7.45 1.65
CA CYS A 53 -18.53 -6.71 2.88
C CYS A 53 -19.86 -6.27 3.54
N ASN A 54 -20.05 -6.64 4.81
CA ASN A 54 -21.24 -6.27 5.61
C ASN A 54 -21.13 -4.86 6.24
N ASN A 55 -20.00 -4.17 6.08
CA ASN A 55 -19.86 -2.78 6.50
C ASN A 55 -20.76 -1.88 5.65
N GLN A 56 -21.74 -1.22 6.26
CA GLN A 56 -22.74 -0.37 5.57
C GLN A 56 -22.11 0.72 4.70
N ASN A 57 -20.91 1.23 5.09
CA ASN A 57 -20.21 2.26 4.33
C ASN A 57 -19.31 1.68 3.21
N CYS A 58 -19.20 0.37 3.08
CA CYS A 58 -18.38 -0.28 2.08
C CYS A 58 -19.22 -1.06 1.07
N GLN A 59 -19.92 -2.11 1.50
CA GLN A 59 -20.80 -2.99 0.74
C GLN A 59 -20.21 -3.58 -0.56
N LYS A 60 -18.90 -3.46 -0.76
CA LYS A 60 -18.21 -3.96 -1.95
C LYS A 60 -18.08 -5.47 -1.91
N VAL A 61 -18.01 -6.05 -3.10
CA VAL A 61 -17.80 -7.49 -3.32
C VAL A 61 -16.33 -7.72 -3.65
N SER A 62 -15.74 -8.74 -3.05
CA SER A 62 -14.44 -9.26 -3.43
C SER A 62 -14.56 -10.70 -3.91
N ILE A 63 -13.73 -11.08 -4.85
CA ILE A 63 -13.74 -12.42 -5.47
C ILE A 63 -12.32 -12.95 -5.43
N THR A 64 -12.17 -14.17 -4.92
CA THR A 64 -10.89 -14.86 -4.94
C THR A 64 -11.11 -16.34 -5.29
N SER A 65 -10.09 -16.98 -5.82
CA SER A 65 -10.13 -18.40 -6.11
C SER A 65 -8.95 -19.12 -5.50
N PHE A 66 -9.16 -20.38 -5.14
CA PHE A 66 -8.11 -21.30 -4.73
C PHE A 66 -7.97 -22.42 -5.75
N CYS A 67 -6.72 -22.76 -6.08
CA CYS A 67 -6.39 -23.91 -6.91
C CYS A 67 -5.15 -24.55 -6.29
N ASP A 68 -5.26 -25.76 -5.84
CA ASP A 68 -4.28 -26.39 -4.96
C ASP A 68 -3.87 -25.40 -3.85
N ASP A 69 -3.24 -25.28 -3.04
CA ASP A 69 -2.93 -24.34 -1.95
C ASP A 69 -2.60 -22.89 -2.42
N LYS A 70 -2.88 -22.55 -3.68
CA LYS A 70 -2.61 -21.22 -4.24
C LYS A 70 -3.88 -20.39 -4.33
N GLN A 71 -3.80 -19.18 -3.79
CA GLN A 71 -4.85 -18.17 -3.86
C GLN A 71 -4.61 -17.21 -5.04
N PHE A 72 -5.70 -16.89 -5.75
CA PHE A 72 -5.72 -15.92 -6.86
C PHE A 72 -6.85 -14.93 -6.64
N ASP A 73 -6.52 -13.67 -6.39
CA ASP A 73 -7.51 -12.62 -6.26
C ASP A 73 -7.99 -12.16 -7.64
N ILE A 74 -9.31 -12.09 -7.82
CA ILE A 74 -9.97 -11.70 -9.06
C ILE A 74 -10.51 -10.27 -8.93
N GLU A 75 -11.12 -9.96 -7.77
CA GLU A 75 -11.67 -8.64 -7.47
C GLU A 75 -11.47 -8.31 -5.98
N PRO A 76 -10.72 -7.27 -5.65
CA PRO A 76 -9.85 -6.50 -6.56
C PRO A 76 -8.64 -7.33 -7.03
N GLU A 77 -8.17 -7.07 -8.23
CA GLU A 77 -7.00 -7.76 -8.81
C GLU A 77 -5.75 -7.61 -7.95
N PHE A 78 -5.68 -6.52 -7.20
CA PHE A 78 -4.63 -6.29 -6.21
C PHE A 78 -5.18 -5.50 -5.00
N THR A 79 -4.52 -5.64 -3.88
CA THR A 79 -4.82 -4.88 -2.66
C THR A 79 -3.64 -3.99 -2.30
N CYS A 80 -3.92 -2.73 -2.00
CA CYS A 80 -2.92 -1.81 -1.48
C CYS A 80 -3.51 -0.94 -0.36
N LYS A 81 -2.66 -0.40 0.50
CA LYS A 81 -3.08 0.62 1.47
C LYS A 81 -3.62 1.83 0.73
N LYS A 82 -4.70 2.40 1.24
CA LYS A 82 -5.22 3.68 0.77
C LYS A 82 -4.78 4.77 1.72
N TYR A 83 -4.19 5.80 1.15
CA TYR A 83 -3.64 6.92 1.91
C TYR A 83 -4.53 8.16 1.81
N PRO A 84 -4.59 8.99 2.88
CA PRO A 84 -5.41 10.19 2.91
C PRO A 84 -5.05 11.22 1.83
N SER A 85 -6.03 12.09 1.50
CA SER A 85 -5.89 13.07 0.43
C SER A 85 -4.91 14.21 0.71
N TYR A 86 -4.49 14.40 1.96
CA TYR A 86 -3.44 15.36 2.29
C TYR A 86 -2.04 14.92 1.83
N ILE A 87 -1.86 13.64 1.48
CA ILE A 87 -0.65 13.16 0.80
C ILE A 87 -0.80 13.45 -0.70
N PRO A 88 0.21 14.03 -1.37
CA PRO A 88 0.12 14.41 -2.78
C PRO A 88 -0.37 13.27 -3.68
N GLU A 89 -1.28 13.60 -4.59
CA GLU A 89 -1.91 12.62 -5.48
C GLU A 89 -0.89 11.82 -6.29
N GLN A 90 0.16 12.47 -6.79
CA GLN A 90 1.20 11.81 -7.57
C GLN A 90 1.92 10.72 -6.76
N ILE A 91 2.18 10.96 -5.47
CA ILE A 91 2.81 9.98 -4.57
C ILE A 91 1.88 8.78 -4.37
N ARG A 92 0.58 9.05 -4.14
CA ARG A 92 -0.43 7.99 -3.95
C ARG A 92 -0.60 7.15 -5.22
N ASN A 93 -0.67 7.80 -6.37
CA ASN A 93 -0.81 7.12 -7.67
C ASN A 93 0.42 6.26 -7.99
N ASP A 94 1.63 6.78 -7.80
CA ASP A 94 2.87 6.03 -8.02
C ASP A 94 2.96 4.81 -7.10
N TYR A 95 2.54 4.96 -5.85
CA TYR A 95 2.50 3.85 -4.90
C TYR A 95 1.47 2.79 -5.32
N GLU A 96 0.25 3.18 -5.65
CA GLU A 96 -0.82 2.25 -6.07
C GLU A 96 -0.44 1.51 -7.35
N GLU A 97 0.10 2.20 -8.34
CA GLU A 97 0.59 1.59 -9.59
C GLU A 97 1.72 0.61 -9.30
N ALA A 98 2.71 0.99 -8.47
CA ALA A 98 3.81 0.12 -8.10
C ALA A 98 3.32 -1.20 -7.47
N VAL A 99 2.37 -1.11 -6.53
CA VAL A 99 1.80 -2.29 -5.87
C VAL A 99 1.04 -3.17 -6.85
N SER A 100 0.28 -2.58 -7.77
CA SER A 100 -0.55 -3.32 -8.73
C SER A 100 0.23 -4.22 -9.70
N ILE A 101 1.52 -3.92 -9.90
CA ILE A 101 2.35 -4.62 -10.87
C ILE A 101 3.48 -5.44 -10.25
N ILE A 102 3.55 -5.57 -8.93
CA ILE A 102 4.64 -6.31 -8.23
C ILE A 102 4.82 -7.71 -8.82
N ASP A 103 3.75 -8.47 -8.95
CA ASP A 103 3.81 -9.85 -9.44
C ASP A 103 3.97 -9.93 -10.97
N LYS A 104 3.52 -8.91 -11.70
CA LYS A 104 3.58 -8.86 -13.18
C LYS A 104 4.92 -8.34 -13.68
N SER A 105 5.49 -7.35 -13.01
CA SER A 105 6.76 -6.72 -13.36
C SER A 105 7.45 -6.13 -12.14
N PRO A 106 8.13 -6.95 -11.32
CA PRO A 106 8.83 -6.48 -10.11
C PRO A 106 9.81 -5.34 -10.38
N LYS A 107 10.48 -5.40 -11.53
CA LYS A 107 11.41 -4.38 -12.01
C LYS A 107 10.75 -3.02 -12.27
N ALA A 108 9.60 -3.01 -12.94
CA ALA A 108 8.84 -1.78 -13.17
C ALA A 108 8.27 -1.24 -11.85
N SER A 109 7.78 -2.11 -10.98
CA SER A 109 7.33 -1.78 -9.63
C SER A 109 8.43 -1.08 -8.82
N ALA A 110 9.65 -1.62 -8.80
CA ALA A 110 10.79 -1.00 -8.12
C ALA A 110 11.12 0.40 -8.67
N THR A 111 10.97 0.61 -9.98
CA THR A 111 11.16 1.92 -10.60
C THR A 111 10.10 2.93 -10.15
N LEU A 112 8.85 2.49 -10.02
CA LEU A 112 7.76 3.33 -9.50
C LEU A 112 7.94 3.64 -8.00
N PHE A 113 8.35 2.68 -7.16
CA PHE A 113 8.69 2.96 -5.77
C PHE A 113 9.83 3.97 -5.63
N ARG A 114 10.81 3.92 -6.52
CA ARG A 114 11.88 4.93 -6.58
C ARG A 114 11.34 6.32 -6.94
N ARG A 115 10.39 6.41 -7.89
CA ARG A 115 9.74 7.66 -8.28
C ARG A 115 8.87 8.19 -7.13
N CYS A 116 8.13 7.32 -6.47
CA CYS A 116 7.36 7.63 -5.27
C CYS A 116 8.27 8.23 -4.17
N LEU A 117 9.39 7.58 -3.84
CA LEU A 117 10.38 8.09 -2.90
C LEU A 117 10.91 9.48 -3.29
N GLN A 118 11.21 9.68 -4.58
CA GLN A 118 11.68 10.98 -5.06
C GLN A 118 10.63 12.08 -4.86
N GLY A 119 9.36 11.76 -5.14
CA GLY A 119 8.22 12.65 -4.88
C GLY A 119 8.14 13.03 -3.39
N MET A 120 8.26 12.04 -2.51
CA MET A 120 8.22 12.25 -1.05
C MET A 120 9.38 13.13 -0.54
N ILE A 121 10.59 12.93 -1.06
CA ILE A 121 11.76 13.75 -0.67
C ILE A 121 11.54 15.21 -1.09
N ARG A 122 11.02 15.43 -2.28
CA ARG A 122 10.78 16.78 -2.81
C ARG A 122 9.64 17.51 -2.10
N ASP A 123 8.58 16.77 -1.77
CA ASP A 123 7.40 17.35 -1.14
C ASP A 123 7.61 17.55 0.37
N PHE A 124 7.98 16.52 1.09
CA PHE A 124 8.07 16.55 2.55
C PHE A 124 9.30 17.31 3.07
N TRP A 125 10.45 17.15 2.40
CA TRP A 125 11.72 17.75 2.83
C TRP A 125 12.08 19.03 2.06
N ASP A 126 11.30 19.38 1.04
CA ASP A 126 11.60 20.48 0.08
C ASP A 126 13.02 20.42 -0.51
N ILE A 127 13.50 19.19 -0.76
CA ILE A 127 14.82 18.92 -1.34
C ILE A 127 14.66 18.67 -2.83
N LYS A 128 15.27 19.54 -3.66
CA LYS A 128 15.28 19.42 -5.13
C LYS A 128 16.71 19.48 -5.64
N ALA A 129 17.15 18.39 -6.30
CA ALA A 129 18.45 18.33 -6.93
C ALA A 129 18.36 17.70 -8.34
N LYS A 130 19.46 17.72 -9.07
CA LYS A 130 19.50 17.17 -10.45
C LYS A 130 19.28 15.66 -10.50
N THR A 131 19.61 14.94 -9.45
CA THR A 131 19.50 13.47 -9.40
C THR A 131 18.94 13.02 -8.05
N LEU A 132 18.26 11.89 -8.04
CA LEU A 132 17.77 11.27 -6.81
C LEU A 132 18.93 10.96 -5.83
N TYR A 133 20.12 10.61 -6.34
CA TYR A 133 21.31 10.42 -5.52
C TYR A 133 21.67 11.68 -4.71
N ALA A 134 21.69 12.85 -5.37
CA ALA A 134 21.97 14.11 -4.69
C ALA A 134 20.87 14.49 -3.68
N GLU A 135 19.59 14.22 -4.00
CA GLU A 135 18.46 14.42 -3.08
C GLU A 135 18.60 13.54 -1.83
N ILE A 136 18.91 12.25 -1.99
CA ILE A 136 19.15 11.31 -0.87
C ILE A 136 20.38 11.72 -0.06
N THR A 137 21.46 12.17 -0.70
CA THR A 137 22.64 12.64 0.01
C THR A 137 22.30 13.81 0.93
N SER A 138 21.43 14.72 0.50
CA SER A 138 20.97 15.86 1.31
C SER A 138 20.08 15.46 2.50
N LEU A 139 19.57 14.22 2.54
CA LEU A 139 18.83 13.69 3.69
C LEU A 139 19.73 13.16 4.81
N LYS A 140 21.04 12.99 4.56
CA LYS A 140 21.94 12.23 5.45
C LYS A 140 21.91 12.72 6.90
N ASP A 141 21.85 14.03 7.08
CA ASP A 141 21.85 14.66 8.40
C ASP A 141 20.44 14.99 8.93
N LYS A 142 19.40 14.68 8.15
CA LYS A 142 17.99 14.97 8.48
C LYS A 142 17.22 13.75 8.98
N VAL A 143 17.71 12.55 8.71
CA VAL A 143 17.10 11.29 9.11
C VAL A 143 18.11 10.38 9.81
N PRO A 144 17.65 9.41 10.64
CA PRO A 144 18.54 8.43 11.25
C PRO A 144 19.40 7.69 10.22
N THR A 145 20.64 7.38 10.56
CA THR A 145 21.60 6.71 9.65
C THR A 145 21.07 5.40 9.09
N SER A 146 20.33 4.61 9.88
CA SER A 146 19.69 3.35 9.42
C SER A 146 18.62 3.60 8.36
N GLN A 147 17.81 4.64 8.55
CA GLN A 147 16.79 5.05 7.60
C GLN A 147 17.43 5.57 6.30
N TRP A 148 18.47 6.41 6.41
CA TRP A 148 19.20 6.90 5.24
C TRP A 148 19.80 5.75 4.41
N LYS A 149 20.43 4.75 5.06
CA LYS A 149 20.96 3.56 4.39
C LYS A 149 19.88 2.75 3.67
N ALA A 150 18.70 2.61 4.28
CA ALA A 150 17.58 1.91 3.66
C ALA A 150 17.05 2.66 2.42
N ILE A 151 16.96 3.99 2.50
CA ILE A 151 16.55 4.87 1.39
C ILE A 151 17.55 4.77 0.22
N ASP A 152 18.85 4.80 0.50
CA ASP A 152 19.88 4.63 -0.53
C ASP A 152 19.86 3.22 -1.14
N GLY A 153 19.55 2.21 -0.35
CA GLY A 153 19.33 0.83 -0.82
C GLY A 153 18.18 0.74 -1.82
N LEU A 154 17.04 1.39 -1.55
CA LEU A 154 15.91 1.46 -2.48
C LEU A 154 16.32 2.10 -3.81
N ARG A 155 17.06 3.21 -3.75
CA ARG A 155 17.59 3.88 -4.96
C ARG A 155 18.43 2.93 -5.81
N ASN A 156 19.33 2.18 -5.17
CA ASN A 156 20.22 1.25 -5.86
C ASN A 156 19.45 0.13 -6.55
N LEU A 157 18.50 -0.50 -5.86
CA LEU A 157 17.67 -1.56 -6.42
C LEU A 157 16.80 -1.05 -7.58
N GLY A 158 16.16 0.11 -7.44
CA GLY A 158 15.39 0.71 -8.53
C GLY A 158 16.23 1.14 -9.75
N ASN A 159 17.53 1.42 -9.57
CA ASN A 159 18.46 1.69 -10.68
C ASN A 159 18.76 0.43 -11.50
N ILE A 160 18.97 -0.69 -10.84
CA ILE A 160 19.22 -1.98 -11.51
C ILE A 160 18.09 -2.28 -12.50
N GLY A 161 16.85 -1.93 -12.11
CA GLY A 161 15.69 -2.08 -12.99
C GLY A 161 15.58 -1.10 -14.16
N ALA A 162 16.14 0.11 -14.06
CA ALA A 162 15.89 1.21 -14.99
C ALA A 162 16.98 1.39 -16.07
N HIS A 163 18.20 0.92 -15.85
CA HIS A 163 19.30 1.07 -16.80
C HIS A 163 19.75 -0.29 -17.33
N MET A 164 19.78 -0.42 -18.65
CA MET A 164 20.54 -1.50 -19.28
C MET A 164 22.03 -1.20 -19.04
N GLU A 165 22.68 -2.06 -18.29
CA GLU A 165 24.14 -2.05 -18.19
C GLU A 165 24.74 -2.19 -19.59
N LYS A 166 25.99 -1.73 -19.77
CA LYS A 166 26.69 -1.81 -21.05
C LYS A 166 26.84 -3.25 -21.58
N ASP A 167 26.66 -4.23 -20.72
CA ASP A 167 26.65 -5.65 -21.05
C ASP A 167 25.28 -6.25 -20.76
N ILE A 168 24.60 -6.66 -21.83
CA ILE A 168 23.25 -7.28 -21.79
C ILE A 168 23.21 -8.60 -20.99
N ASN A 169 24.36 -9.19 -20.72
CA ASN A 169 24.51 -10.43 -19.96
C ASN A 169 24.60 -10.21 -18.44
N LEU A 170 24.65 -8.94 -17.98
CA LEU A 170 24.72 -8.54 -16.57
C LEU A 170 23.38 -7.95 -16.06
N ILE A 171 22.25 -8.46 -16.54
CA ILE A 171 20.94 -8.05 -16.04
C ILE A 171 20.76 -8.69 -14.65
N ILE A 172 20.88 -7.87 -13.60
CA ILE A 172 20.44 -8.24 -12.27
C ILE A 172 18.92 -8.00 -12.23
N ASP A 173 18.17 -9.06 -12.12
CA ASP A 173 16.71 -9.00 -12.09
C ASP A 173 16.22 -8.76 -10.66
N ILE A 174 15.07 -8.12 -10.51
CA ILE A 174 14.40 -7.89 -9.23
C ILE A 174 13.25 -8.88 -9.15
N ASP A 175 13.24 -9.71 -8.10
CA ASP A 175 12.16 -10.64 -7.85
C ASP A 175 10.98 -9.98 -7.10
N PRO A 176 9.78 -10.62 -7.07
CA PRO A 176 8.63 -10.08 -6.37
C PRO A 176 8.86 -9.85 -4.87
N GLN A 177 9.65 -10.70 -4.20
CA GLN A 177 9.93 -10.56 -2.76
C GLN A 177 10.83 -9.35 -2.48
N GLU A 178 11.73 -9.03 -3.38
CA GLU A 178 12.54 -7.82 -3.30
C GLU A 178 11.68 -6.57 -3.51
N ALA A 179 10.78 -6.57 -4.48
CA ALA A 179 9.83 -5.48 -4.71
C ALA A 179 8.90 -5.27 -3.50
N ILE A 180 8.44 -6.33 -2.84
CA ILE A 180 7.67 -6.25 -1.58
C ILE A 180 8.48 -5.60 -0.44
N LYS A 181 9.79 -5.82 -0.37
CA LYS A 181 10.63 -5.12 0.63
C LYS A 181 10.68 -3.62 0.35
N LEU A 182 10.73 -3.21 -0.93
CA LEU A 182 10.67 -1.81 -1.33
C LEU A 182 9.32 -1.19 -0.99
N GLN A 183 8.22 -1.88 -1.25
CA GLN A 183 6.87 -1.48 -0.84
C GLN A 183 6.83 -1.18 0.67
N LYS A 184 7.27 -2.13 1.50
CA LYS A 184 7.27 -1.97 2.97
C LYS A 184 8.09 -0.76 3.43
N LEU A 185 9.20 -0.46 2.77
CA LEU A 185 9.98 0.73 3.09
C LEU A 185 9.21 2.01 2.73
N VAL A 186 8.62 2.08 1.53
CA VAL A 186 7.83 3.25 1.11
C VAL A 186 6.64 3.46 2.04
N GLU A 187 5.92 2.40 2.41
CA GLU A 187 4.82 2.46 3.37
C GLU A 187 5.27 3.01 4.73
N LEU A 188 6.40 2.52 5.26
CA LEU A 188 6.98 3.00 6.50
C LEU A 188 7.35 4.50 6.44
N LEU A 189 7.86 4.95 5.30
CA LEU A 189 8.20 6.37 5.11
C LEU A 189 6.96 7.25 5.02
N ILE A 190 5.90 6.79 4.32
CA ILE A 190 4.61 7.50 4.27
C ILE A 190 4.03 7.64 5.68
N GLU A 191 4.00 6.57 6.46
CA GLU A 191 3.54 6.57 7.85
C GLU A 191 4.30 7.60 8.70
N LYS A 192 5.63 7.57 8.62
CA LYS A 192 6.49 8.42 9.46
C LYS A 192 6.50 9.90 9.04
N TRP A 193 6.50 10.15 7.74
CA TRP A 193 6.67 11.52 7.25
C TRP A 193 5.35 12.27 7.14
N TYR A 194 4.29 11.59 6.66
CA TYR A 194 3.01 12.25 6.42
C TYR A 194 2.00 12.01 7.53
N ILE A 195 1.74 10.74 7.87
CA ILE A 195 0.66 10.40 8.79
C ILE A 195 1.01 10.85 10.20
N ALA A 196 2.17 10.45 10.72
CA ALA A 196 2.59 10.83 12.07
C ALA A 196 2.66 12.35 12.26
N ARG A 197 3.18 13.09 11.25
CA ARG A 197 3.23 14.55 11.30
C ARG A 197 1.83 15.18 11.29
N HIS A 198 0.94 14.70 10.44
CA HIS A 198 -0.43 15.21 10.39
C HIS A 198 -1.14 14.99 11.73
N ASP A 199 -1.02 13.80 12.32
CA ASP A 199 -1.63 13.47 13.60
C ASP A 199 -1.09 14.34 14.74
N GLU A 200 0.23 14.60 14.75
CA GLU A 200 0.85 15.54 15.70
C GLU A 200 0.31 16.95 15.53
N GLU A 201 0.22 17.48 14.30
CA GLU A 201 -0.30 18.81 13.99
C GLU A 201 -1.77 18.96 14.43
N GLU A 202 -2.60 17.94 14.22
CA GLU A 202 -4.01 17.96 14.67
C GLU A 202 -4.13 17.97 16.20
N ILE A 203 -3.27 17.23 16.93
CA ILE A 203 -3.24 17.26 18.39
C ILE A 203 -2.83 18.67 18.89
N TYR A 204 -1.78 19.25 18.33
CA TYR A 204 -1.30 20.57 18.72
C TYR A 204 -2.37 21.64 18.48
N LYS A 205 -3.02 21.60 17.34
CA LYS A 205 -4.13 22.50 16.99
C LYS A 205 -5.29 22.36 17.97
N ALA A 206 -5.72 21.15 18.29
CA ALA A 206 -6.81 20.91 19.24
C ALA A 206 -6.52 21.49 20.63
N ILE A 207 -5.25 21.43 21.11
CA ILE A 207 -4.87 22.03 22.40
C ILE A 207 -4.89 23.55 22.34
N VAL A 208 -4.38 24.16 21.24
CA VAL A 208 -4.41 25.61 21.05
C VAL A 208 -5.84 26.12 21.00
N ASP A 209 -6.72 25.45 20.24
CA ASP A 209 -8.13 25.82 20.11
C ASP A 209 -8.85 25.75 21.49
N CYS A 210 -8.62 24.68 22.25
CA CYS A 210 -9.15 24.54 23.59
C CYS A 210 -8.66 25.65 24.55
N SER A 211 -7.39 26.05 24.47
CA SER A 211 -6.83 27.15 25.26
C SER A 211 -7.50 28.48 24.92
N ASN A 212 -7.63 28.78 23.62
CA ASN A 212 -8.27 30.03 23.13
C ASN A 212 -9.74 30.11 23.55
N GLU A 213 -10.49 29.01 23.51
CA GLU A 213 -11.86 28.96 23.99
C GLU A 213 -11.97 29.30 25.48
N LYS A 214 -11.06 28.75 26.30
CA LYS A 214 -11.04 29.01 27.76
C LYS A 214 -10.67 30.47 28.08
N GLU A 215 -9.74 31.05 27.35
CA GLU A 215 -9.41 32.46 27.49
C GLU A 215 -10.58 33.37 27.10
N GLY A 216 -11.28 33.02 26.00
CA GLY A 216 -12.51 33.71 25.62
C GLY A 216 -13.58 33.68 26.69
N GLN A 217 -13.82 32.53 27.32
CA GLN A 217 -14.76 32.38 28.45
C GLN A 217 -14.35 33.22 29.66
N ARG A 218 -13.06 33.30 30.00
CA ARG A 218 -12.55 34.15 31.08
C ARG A 218 -12.84 35.63 30.86
N LYS A 219 -12.52 36.16 29.66
CA LYS A 219 -12.73 37.55 29.30
C LYS A 219 -14.22 37.94 29.35
N VAL A 220 -15.12 37.04 28.94
CA VAL A 220 -16.57 37.29 29.00
C VAL A 220 -17.06 37.33 30.45
N ASN A 221 -16.51 36.56 31.37
CA ASN A 221 -16.88 36.55 32.76
C ASN A 221 -16.34 37.80 33.51
N GLU A 222 -15.11 38.24 33.18
CA GLU A 222 -14.52 39.47 33.72
C GLU A 222 -15.23 40.76 33.29
N THR A 223 -15.99 40.75 32.20
CA THR A 223 -16.78 41.90 31.74
C THR A 223 -18.21 41.93 32.27
N ARG A 224 -18.63 40.92 33.06
CA ARG A 224 -19.97 40.83 33.66
C ARG A 224 -20.03 41.22 35.15
N ASP A 225 -18.86 41.38 35.76
CA ASP A 225 -18.70 41.93 37.12
C ASP A 225 -18.39 43.46 37.06
#